data_597088912a292789c3caa7b02300b882
#
_entry.id   597088912a292789c3caa7b02300b882
#
_cell.length_a   1.000
_cell.length_b   1.000
_cell.length_c   1.000
_cell.angle_alpha   90.00
_cell.angle_beta   90.00
_cell.angle_gamma   90.00
#
_symmetry.space_group_name_H-M   'P 1'
#
loop_
_entity.id
_entity.type
_entity.pdbx_description
1 polymer ?
#
loop_
_entity_poly.entity_id
_entity_poly.type
_entity_poly.pdbx_seq_one_letter_code
_entity_poly.pdbx_strand_id
1 'polypeptide(L)'
;MAGTITHLVIADRLLEPLQIRRPALFYCGNLAPDAIMAREGYQREMKRHTHFKDGIRLRDLHLPRCLAQYRRAFQSFTDRFLRPDSPDCELYLGYVTHILADEVFILTLRDAHVRRLAAEGRDPDDPAYFAAFGRDVDLNDWQLVREYAFRYPMPDILLQEQNYEIPGYITRRELQSSKAFIIEKNFLTPHEKREPEVFSYAENTRFIEDACLYIQKAIRDWTS
;
A
#
# COMPACT_ATOMS: atom_id res chain seq x y z
N MET A 1 -7.03 3.81 -2.06
CA MET A 1 -5.72 3.33 -1.62
C MET A 1 -4.95 3.01 -2.87
N ALA A 2 -3.64 3.08 -2.83
CA ALA A 2 -2.79 2.76 -3.97
C ALA A 2 -2.98 1.29 -4.40
N GLY A 3 -2.59 0.97 -5.63
CA GLY A 3 -2.66 -0.38 -6.16
C GLY A 3 -1.58 -1.28 -5.58
N THR A 4 -1.79 -2.58 -5.66
CA THR A 4 -0.85 -3.57 -5.10
C THR A 4 0.51 -3.52 -5.78
N ILE A 5 0.53 -3.40 -7.10
CA ILE A 5 1.80 -3.30 -7.86
C ILE A 5 2.46 -1.94 -7.62
N THR A 6 1.68 -0.88 -7.49
CA THR A 6 2.17 0.44 -7.07
C THR A 6 2.90 0.35 -5.73
N HIS A 7 2.37 -0.36 -4.73
CA HIS A 7 3.05 -0.60 -3.45
C HIS A 7 4.35 -1.40 -3.63
N LEU A 8 4.35 -2.43 -4.47
CA LEU A 8 5.55 -3.22 -4.77
C LEU A 8 6.63 -2.39 -5.48
N VAL A 9 6.26 -1.50 -6.39
CA VAL A 9 7.21 -0.59 -7.06
C VAL A 9 7.82 0.40 -6.06
N ILE A 10 7.00 0.96 -5.15
CA ILE A 10 7.51 1.81 -4.06
C ILE A 10 8.50 1.03 -3.20
N ALA A 11 8.15 -0.20 -2.80
CA ALA A 11 9.03 -1.05 -2.01
C ALA A 11 10.35 -1.36 -2.75
N ASP A 12 10.29 -1.70 -4.04
CA ASP A 12 11.45 -1.98 -4.87
C ASP A 12 12.42 -0.78 -4.97
N ARG A 13 11.88 0.43 -5.17
CA ARG A 13 12.65 1.68 -5.19
C ARG A 13 13.29 2.03 -3.85
N LEU A 14 12.70 1.55 -2.75
CA LEU A 14 13.18 1.82 -1.39
C LEU A 14 14.20 0.80 -0.88
N LEU A 15 14.47 -0.30 -1.57
CA LEU A 15 15.42 -1.33 -1.13
C LEU A 15 16.80 -0.75 -0.83
N GLU A 16 17.36 0.02 -1.76
CA GLU A 16 18.69 0.61 -1.62
C GLU A 16 18.71 1.81 -0.65
N PRO A 17 17.81 2.80 -0.77
CA PRO A 17 17.76 3.93 0.15
C PRO A 17 17.56 3.56 1.62
N LEU A 18 16.84 2.46 1.91
CA LEU A 18 16.62 1.93 3.25
C LEU A 18 17.60 0.83 3.64
N GLN A 19 18.57 0.50 2.78
CA GLN A 19 19.59 -0.53 3.02
C GLN A 19 19.00 -1.90 3.36
N ILE A 20 17.92 -2.30 2.68
CA ILE A 20 17.22 -3.57 2.92
C ILE A 20 18.12 -4.75 2.56
N ARG A 21 18.33 -5.66 3.52
CA ARG A 21 19.18 -6.86 3.38
C ARG A 21 18.39 -8.11 3.01
N ARG A 22 17.10 -8.14 3.33
CA ARG A 22 16.19 -9.27 3.08
C ARG A 22 14.98 -8.79 2.22
N PRO A 23 15.18 -8.53 0.92
CA PRO A 23 14.14 -7.99 0.05
C PRO A 23 12.85 -8.80 0.05
N ALA A 24 12.92 -10.14 0.04
CA ALA A 24 11.75 -11.01 0.10
C ALA A 24 10.90 -10.77 1.36
N LEU A 25 11.56 -10.56 2.50
CA LEU A 25 10.89 -10.28 3.76
C LEU A 25 10.24 -8.88 3.76
N PHE A 26 10.94 -7.91 3.21
CA PHE A 26 10.44 -6.53 3.07
C PHE A 26 9.20 -6.46 2.16
N TYR A 27 9.23 -7.13 0.99
CA TYR A 27 8.06 -7.25 0.11
C TYR A 27 6.90 -7.99 0.81
N CYS A 28 7.20 -9.06 1.56
CA CYS A 28 6.21 -9.79 2.32
C CYS A 28 5.49 -8.86 3.32
N GLY A 29 6.24 -8.03 4.05
CA GLY A 29 5.71 -7.00 4.93
C GLY A 29 4.90 -5.94 4.20
N ASN A 30 5.38 -5.51 3.04
CA ASN A 30 4.70 -4.50 2.22
C ASN A 30 3.34 -4.97 1.71
N LEU A 31 3.15 -6.26 1.44
CA LEU A 31 1.85 -6.82 1.05
C LEU A 31 0.92 -7.11 2.25
N ALA A 32 1.47 -7.21 3.46
CA ALA A 32 0.74 -7.70 4.63
C ALA A 32 -0.51 -6.87 5.00
N PRO A 33 -0.55 -5.52 4.97
CA PRO A 33 -1.75 -4.77 5.32
C PRO A 33 -2.98 -5.15 4.51
N ASP A 34 -2.79 -5.48 3.23
CA ASP A 34 -3.85 -5.85 2.30
C ASP A 34 -4.17 -7.35 2.32
N ALA A 35 -3.32 -8.18 2.91
CA ALA A 35 -3.54 -9.63 3.01
C ALA A 35 -4.80 -9.99 3.82
N ILE A 36 -5.34 -9.07 4.62
CA ILE A 36 -6.63 -9.19 5.29
C ILE A 36 -7.78 -9.52 4.33
N MET A 37 -7.68 -9.12 3.05
CA MET A 37 -8.69 -9.42 2.03
C MET A 37 -8.80 -10.93 1.72
N ALA A 38 -7.80 -11.73 2.08
CA ALA A 38 -7.83 -13.18 1.97
C ALA A 38 -8.50 -13.88 3.18
N ARG A 39 -8.96 -13.12 4.20
CA ARG A 39 -9.66 -13.64 5.38
C ARG A 39 -11.00 -14.23 4.98
N GLU A 40 -11.31 -15.41 5.50
CA GLU A 40 -12.64 -15.98 5.37
C GLU A 40 -13.69 -15.03 5.98
N GLY A 41 -14.77 -14.76 5.24
CA GLY A 41 -15.78 -13.79 5.65
C GLY A 41 -15.29 -12.33 5.65
N TYR A 42 -14.27 -12.01 4.86
CA TYR A 42 -13.73 -10.65 4.76
C TYR A 42 -14.84 -9.60 4.56
N GLN A 43 -14.75 -8.54 5.36
CA GLN A 43 -15.57 -7.34 5.23
C GLN A 43 -14.64 -6.12 5.13
N ARG A 44 -15.06 -5.11 4.37
CA ARG A 44 -14.26 -3.92 4.09
C ARG A 44 -13.78 -3.18 5.35
N GLU A 45 -14.54 -3.27 6.43
CA GLU A 45 -14.21 -2.72 7.75
C GLU A 45 -12.94 -3.35 8.35
N MET A 46 -12.70 -4.64 8.10
CA MET A 46 -11.50 -5.36 8.59
C MET A 46 -10.21 -4.73 8.04
N LYS A 47 -10.25 -4.20 6.81
CA LYS A 47 -9.12 -3.47 6.23
C LYS A 47 -8.80 -2.17 6.96
N ARG A 48 -9.76 -1.54 7.63
CA ARG A 48 -9.50 -0.36 8.46
C ARG A 48 -8.59 -0.69 9.63
N HIS A 49 -8.76 -1.86 10.25
CA HIS A 49 -7.92 -2.32 11.36
C HIS A 49 -6.46 -2.47 10.94
N THR A 50 -6.19 -3.18 9.85
CA THR A 50 -4.82 -3.38 9.35
C THR A 50 -4.16 -2.09 8.84
N HIS A 51 -4.93 -1.03 8.63
CA HIS A 51 -4.45 0.27 8.16
C HIS A 51 -4.58 1.36 9.25
N PHE A 52 -4.78 0.99 10.52
CA PHE A 52 -4.87 1.89 11.68
C PHE A 52 -6.00 2.95 11.58
N LYS A 53 -7.05 2.64 10.82
CA LYS A 53 -8.16 3.54 10.51
C LYS A 53 -9.48 3.08 11.16
N ASP A 54 -9.39 2.37 12.30
CA ASP A 54 -10.58 1.90 13.03
C ASP A 54 -11.49 3.08 13.37
N GLY A 55 -12.76 2.99 12.95
CA GLY A 55 -13.74 4.07 13.13
C GLY A 55 -13.52 5.33 12.31
N ILE A 56 -12.48 5.39 11.43
CA ILE A 56 -12.18 6.55 10.60
C ILE A 56 -12.62 6.27 9.15
N ARG A 57 -13.45 7.15 8.58
CA ARG A 57 -13.74 7.12 7.14
C ARG A 57 -12.59 7.77 6.37
N LEU A 58 -12.26 7.26 5.18
CA LEU A 58 -11.13 7.77 4.38
C LEU A 58 -11.21 9.28 4.14
N ARG A 59 -12.41 9.80 3.87
CA ARG A 59 -12.65 11.22 3.66
C ARG A 59 -12.39 12.10 4.87
N ASP A 60 -12.44 11.52 6.08
CA ASP A 60 -12.28 12.24 7.35
C ASP A 60 -10.82 12.20 7.85
N LEU A 61 -9.92 11.48 7.19
CA LEU A 61 -8.53 11.30 7.65
C LEU A 61 -7.77 12.63 7.75
N HIS A 62 -8.11 13.62 6.91
CA HIS A 62 -7.51 14.96 6.95
C HIS A 62 -7.93 15.78 8.18
N LEU A 63 -9.02 15.40 8.88
CA LEU A 63 -9.48 16.09 10.08
C LEU A 63 -8.48 15.88 11.22
N PRO A 64 -8.09 16.94 11.97
CA PRO A 64 -7.04 16.87 13.00
C PRO A 64 -7.26 15.74 14.02
N ARG A 65 -8.51 15.53 14.46
CA ARG A 65 -8.86 14.46 15.41
C ARG A 65 -8.62 13.07 14.83
N CYS A 66 -9.07 12.84 13.59
CA CYS A 66 -8.93 11.55 12.92
C CYS A 66 -7.47 11.24 12.59
N LEU A 67 -6.74 12.25 12.10
CA LEU A 67 -5.31 12.13 11.82
C LEU A 67 -4.51 11.83 13.10
N ALA A 68 -4.83 12.50 14.22
CA ALA A 68 -4.19 12.23 15.51
C ALA A 68 -4.50 10.82 16.04
N GLN A 69 -5.72 10.31 15.85
CA GLN A 69 -6.10 8.95 16.21
C GLN A 69 -5.33 7.93 15.37
N TYR A 70 -5.30 8.11 14.05
CA TYR A 70 -4.55 7.28 13.10
C TYR A 70 -3.06 7.23 13.47
N ARG A 71 -2.44 8.39 13.67
CA ARG A 71 -1.00 8.48 14.01
C ARG A 71 -0.67 7.83 15.34
N ARG A 72 -1.52 7.91 16.35
CA ARG A 72 -1.32 7.18 17.62
C ARG A 72 -1.35 5.67 17.43
N ALA A 73 -2.31 5.15 16.66
CA ALA A 73 -2.40 3.71 16.38
C ALA A 73 -1.18 3.23 15.58
N PHE A 74 -0.75 4.01 14.59
CA PHE A 74 0.45 3.75 13.79
C PHE A 74 1.72 3.78 14.67
N GLN A 75 1.88 4.79 15.53
CA GLN A 75 3.00 4.89 16.46
C GLN A 75 3.05 3.69 17.42
N SER A 76 1.90 3.28 17.96
CA SER A 76 1.84 2.09 18.83
C SER A 76 2.29 0.82 18.11
N PHE A 77 2.01 0.68 16.81
CA PHE A 77 2.49 -0.43 16.00
C PHE A 77 4.02 -0.34 15.82
N THR A 78 4.55 0.82 15.45
CA THR A 78 6.00 1.00 15.23
C THR A 78 6.79 0.76 16.51
N ASP A 79 6.33 1.29 17.65
CA ASP A 79 6.97 1.09 18.95
C ASP A 79 7.02 -0.38 19.36
N ARG A 80 5.99 -1.14 19.00
CA ARG A 80 5.89 -2.56 19.34
C ARG A 80 6.75 -3.45 18.46
N PHE A 81 6.76 -3.21 17.15
CA PHE A 81 7.24 -4.17 16.16
C PHE A 81 8.52 -3.72 15.43
N LEU A 82 8.70 -2.41 15.20
CA LEU A 82 9.84 -1.91 14.43
C LEU A 82 11.07 -1.75 15.34
N ARG A 83 11.72 -2.89 15.63
CA ARG A 83 12.93 -2.95 16.48
C ARG A 83 14.14 -3.26 15.61
N PRO A 84 15.16 -2.40 15.56
CA PRO A 84 16.34 -2.59 14.70
C PRO A 84 17.07 -3.93 14.89
N ASP A 85 17.10 -4.43 16.13
CA ASP A 85 17.77 -5.70 16.46
C ASP A 85 16.90 -6.94 16.21
N SER A 86 15.64 -6.76 15.80
CA SER A 86 14.75 -7.89 15.50
C SER A 86 15.10 -8.51 14.15
N PRO A 87 15.18 -9.86 14.05
CA PRO A 87 15.34 -10.54 12.76
C PRO A 87 14.18 -10.27 11.79
N ASP A 88 13.02 -9.83 12.30
CA ASP A 88 11.82 -9.53 11.52
C ASP A 88 11.65 -8.03 11.28
N CYS A 89 12.65 -7.20 11.59
CA CYS A 89 12.58 -5.75 11.46
C CYS A 89 12.16 -5.34 10.03
N GLU A 90 12.72 -5.98 9.00
CA GLU A 90 12.42 -5.65 7.61
C GLU A 90 11.00 -6.07 7.17
N LEU A 91 10.39 -7.08 7.81
CA LEU A 91 8.97 -7.39 7.64
C LEU A 91 8.10 -6.21 8.09
N TYR A 92 8.35 -5.74 9.30
CA TYR A 92 7.60 -4.63 9.87
C TYR A 92 7.89 -3.30 9.17
N LEU A 93 9.12 -3.11 8.69
CA LEU A 93 9.48 -1.95 7.88
C LEU A 93 8.74 -1.96 6.53
N GLY A 94 8.57 -3.13 5.89
CA GLY A 94 7.72 -3.29 4.71
C GLY A 94 6.27 -2.92 4.99
N TYR A 95 5.71 -3.38 6.12
CA TYR A 95 4.36 -3.02 6.55
C TYR A 95 4.21 -1.50 6.71
N VAL A 96 5.12 -0.89 7.41
CA VAL A 96 5.17 0.57 7.63
C VAL A 96 5.27 1.34 6.30
N THR A 97 6.10 0.87 5.38
CA THR A 97 6.23 1.44 4.03
C THR A 97 4.90 1.47 3.28
N HIS A 98 4.12 0.39 3.33
CA HIS A 98 2.78 0.34 2.74
C HIS A 98 1.86 1.39 3.37
N ILE A 99 1.82 1.46 4.70
CA ILE A 99 0.94 2.38 5.44
C ILE A 99 1.27 3.85 5.14
N LEU A 100 2.56 4.19 5.06
CA LEU A 100 3.00 5.54 4.71
C LEU A 100 2.67 5.89 3.25
N ALA A 101 2.81 4.95 2.32
CA ALA A 101 2.39 5.16 0.94
C ALA A 101 0.89 5.44 0.85
N ASP A 102 0.07 4.69 1.57
CA ASP A 102 -1.38 4.92 1.65
C ASP A 102 -1.73 6.26 2.33
N GLU A 103 -0.97 6.71 3.34
CA GLU A 103 -1.16 8.04 3.93
C GLU A 103 -0.94 9.12 2.87
N VAL A 104 0.16 9.08 2.14
CA VAL A 104 0.44 10.01 1.04
C VAL A 104 -0.68 9.95 -0.01
N PHE A 105 -1.06 8.76 -0.45
CA PHE A 105 -2.12 8.56 -1.45
C PHE A 105 -3.44 9.24 -1.03
N ILE A 106 -3.85 9.05 0.21
CA ILE A 106 -5.12 9.57 0.71
C ILE A 106 -5.07 11.09 0.89
N LEU A 107 -3.99 11.59 1.52
CA LEU A 107 -3.89 13.00 1.89
C LEU A 107 -3.46 13.93 0.75
N THR A 108 -2.92 13.40 -0.34
CA THR A 108 -2.50 14.19 -1.49
C THR A 108 -3.32 13.85 -2.74
N LEU A 109 -3.11 12.66 -3.32
CA LEU A 109 -3.68 12.28 -4.61
C LEU A 109 -5.21 12.20 -4.55
N ARG A 110 -5.75 11.38 -3.62
CA ARG A 110 -7.20 11.24 -3.47
C ARG A 110 -7.87 12.56 -3.10
N ASP A 111 -7.26 13.34 -2.21
CA ASP A 111 -7.77 14.65 -1.82
C ASP A 111 -7.80 15.64 -2.99
N ALA A 112 -6.82 15.62 -3.89
CA ALA A 112 -6.82 16.42 -5.12
C ALA A 112 -8.01 16.07 -6.03
N HIS A 113 -8.33 14.77 -6.17
CA HIS A 113 -9.52 14.33 -6.91
C HIS A 113 -10.82 14.78 -6.24
N VAL A 114 -10.92 14.68 -4.90
CA VAL A 114 -12.08 15.19 -4.13
C VAL A 114 -12.28 16.69 -4.35
N ARG A 115 -11.20 17.47 -4.26
CA ARG A 115 -11.26 18.95 -4.49
C ARG A 115 -11.64 19.27 -5.93
N ARG A 116 -11.14 18.52 -6.92
CA ARG A 116 -11.51 18.70 -8.33
C ARG A 116 -13.00 18.49 -8.52
N LEU A 117 -13.58 17.40 -8.00
CA LEU A 117 -15.03 17.16 -8.06
C LEU A 117 -15.83 18.30 -7.43
N ALA A 118 -15.44 18.76 -6.24
CA ALA A 118 -16.09 19.89 -5.57
C ALA A 118 -16.01 21.18 -6.40
N ALA A 119 -14.87 21.47 -7.02
CA ALA A 119 -14.70 22.64 -7.88
C ALA A 119 -15.56 22.58 -9.17
N GLU A 120 -15.86 21.37 -9.64
CA GLU A 120 -16.77 21.11 -10.78
C GLU A 120 -18.25 21.09 -10.34
N GLY A 121 -18.57 21.34 -9.07
CA GLY A 121 -19.93 21.29 -8.52
C GLY A 121 -20.49 19.87 -8.43
N ARG A 122 -19.65 18.84 -8.45
CA ARG A 122 -20.02 17.43 -8.32
C ARG A 122 -19.93 16.97 -6.87
N ASP A 123 -20.58 15.85 -6.56
CA ASP A 123 -20.45 15.21 -5.25
C ASP A 123 -18.99 14.78 -4.99
N PRO A 124 -18.33 15.30 -3.94
CA PRO A 124 -16.97 14.91 -3.59
C PRO A 124 -16.81 13.42 -3.26
N ASP A 125 -17.89 12.72 -2.97
CA ASP A 125 -17.93 11.27 -2.70
C ASP A 125 -18.63 10.50 -3.84
N ASP A 126 -18.77 11.06 -5.05
CA ASP A 126 -19.44 10.43 -6.21
C ASP A 126 -19.01 8.96 -6.37
N PRO A 127 -19.92 7.98 -6.12
CA PRO A 127 -19.56 6.57 -6.17
C PRO A 127 -19.15 6.09 -7.56
N ALA A 128 -19.73 6.68 -8.62
CA ALA A 128 -19.40 6.32 -10.01
C ALA A 128 -17.99 6.78 -10.37
N TYR A 129 -17.61 7.98 -9.96
CA TYR A 129 -16.26 8.50 -10.14
C TYR A 129 -15.22 7.62 -9.42
N PHE A 130 -15.45 7.29 -8.15
CA PHE A 130 -14.50 6.46 -7.40
C PHE A 130 -14.52 4.98 -7.80
N ALA A 131 -15.58 4.50 -8.45
CA ALA A 131 -15.56 3.21 -9.12
C ALA A 131 -14.67 3.23 -10.37
N ALA A 132 -14.74 4.29 -11.19
CA ALA A 132 -13.83 4.51 -12.33
C ALA A 132 -12.38 4.65 -11.84
N PHE A 133 -12.15 5.48 -10.83
CA PHE A 133 -10.84 5.63 -10.19
C PHE A 133 -10.26 4.29 -9.71
N GLY A 134 -11.09 3.42 -9.12
CA GLY A 134 -10.67 2.08 -8.70
C GLY A 134 -10.26 1.18 -9.87
N ARG A 135 -10.99 1.25 -11.01
CA ARG A 135 -10.59 0.54 -12.24
C ARG A 135 -9.25 1.05 -12.79
N ASP A 136 -9.05 2.37 -12.75
CA ASP A 136 -7.82 2.98 -13.22
C ASP A 136 -6.62 2.63 -12.34
N VAL A 137 -6.82 2.39 -11.05
CA VAL A 137 -5.78 1.83 -10.16
C VAL A 137 -5.33 0.46 -10.66
N ASP A 138 -6.25 -0.44 -11.01
CA ASP A 138 -5.91 -1.74 -11.59
C ASP A 138 -5.21 -1.59 -12.96
N LEU A 139 -5.67 -0.69 -13.84
CA LEU A 139 -5.04 -0.44 -15.14
C LEU A 139 -3.60 0.07 -14.99
N ASN A 140 -3.37 0.99 -14.07
CA ASN A 140 -2.04 1.52 -13.76
C ASN A 140 -1.13 0.42 -13.18
N ASP A 141 -1.64 -0.45 -12.31
CA ASP A 141 -0.89 -1.60 -11.79
C ASP A 141 -0.47 -2.55 -12.93
N TRP A 142 -1.37 -2.87 -13.86
CA TRP A 142 -1.04 -3.72 -15.00
C TRP A 142 -0.07 -3.05 -15.99
N GLN A 143 -0.12 -1.73 -16.11
CA GLN A 143 0.89 -1.00 -16.89
C GLN A 143 2.26 -1.06 -16.21
N LEU A 144 2.32 -0.90 -14.89
CA LEU A 144 3.57 -1.05 -14.11
C LEU A 144 4.18 -2.46 -14.29
N VAL A 145 3.37 -3.52 -14.25
CA VAL A 145 3.88 -4.90 -14.50
C VAL A 145 4.56 -5.01 -15.87
N ARG A 146 4.06 -4.31 -16.89
CA ARG A 146 4.61 -4.36 -18.24
C ARG A 146 5.86 -3.48 -18.44
N GLU A 147 5.95 -2.37 -17.72
CA GLU A 147 6.93 -1.31 -18.02
C GLU A 147 8.00 -1.14 -16.94
N TYR A 148 7.70 -1.50 -15.70
CA TYR A 148 8.66 -1.34 -14.62
C TYR A 148 9.60 -2.55 -14.52
N ALA A 149 10.91 -2.27 -14.55
CA ALA A 149 11.95 -3.29 -14.40
C ALA A 149 12.22 -3.53 -12.90
N PHE A 150 11.50 -4.48 -12.30
CA PHE A 150 11.76 -4.90 -10.92
C PHE A 150 13.19 -5.47 -10.78
N ARG A 151 13.83 -5.24 -9.64
CA ARG A 151 15.17 -5.79 -9.31
C ARG A 151 15.19 -7.31 -9.23
N TYR A 152 14.03 -7.92 -8.90
CA TYR A 152 13.87 -9.37 -8.76
C TYR A 152 12.66 -9.87 -9.56
N PRO A 153 12.67 -11.12 -10.03
CA PRO A 153 11.48 -11.76 -10.55
C PRO A 153 10.41 -11.83 -9.45
N MET A 154 9.39 -10.96 -9.53
CA MET A 154 8.40 -10.80 -8.46
C MET A 154 7.70 -12.08 -8.05
N PRO A 155 7.23 -12.96 -8.99
CA PRO A 155 6.64 -14.23 -8.59
C PRO A 155 7.56 -15.07 -7.71
N ASP A 156 8.85 -15.15 -8.05
CA ASP A 156 9.81 -16.01 -7.36
C ASP A 156 10.16 -15.45 -5.96
N ILE A 157 10.42 -14.14 -5.88
CA ILE A 157 10.82 -13.53 -4.60
C ILE A 157 9.67 -13.49 -3.60
N LEU A 158 8.43 -13.30 -4.05
CA LEU A 158 7.25 -13.34 -3.18
C LEU A 158 6.98 -14.72 -2.58
N LEU A 159 7.46 -15.79 -3.21
CA LEU A 159 7.32 -17.15 -2.73
C LEU A 159 8.41 -17.57 -1.73
N GLN A 160 9.50 -16.80 -1.56
CA GLN A 160 10.61 -17.19 -0.69
C GLN A 160 10.25 -17.18 0.80
N GLU A 161 9.50 -16.18 1.26
CA GLU A 161 9.17 -16.01 2.68
C GLU A 161 7.73 -16.49 2.96
N GLN A 162 7.62 -17.76 3.45
CA GLN A 162 6.32 -18.42 3.58
C GLN A 162 5.78 -18.46 5.03
N ASN A 163 6.61 -18.21 6.05
CA ASN A 163 6.29 -18.55 7.43
C ASN A 163 6.06 -17.33 8.35
N TYR A 164 5.67 -16.18 7.77
CA TYR A 164 5.47 -14.97 8.53
C TYR A 164 4.00 -14.64 8.77
N GLU A 165 3.76 -13.93 9.86
CA GLU A 165 2.48 -13.33 10.24
C GLU A 165 2.74 -11.98 10.90
N ILE A 166 1.71 -11.16 11.00
CA ILE A 166 1.74 -9.91 11.77
C ILE A 166 0.81 -10.11 12.99
N PRO A 167 1.36 -10.37 14.18
CA PRO A 167 0.56 -10.73 15.35
C PRO A 167 -0.53 -9.70 15.69
N GLY A 168 -1.78 -10.15 15.73
CA GLY A 168 -2.95 -9.31 15.96
C GLY A 168 -3.54 -8.66 14.70
N TYR A 169 -2.88 -8.77 13.53
CA TYR A 169 -3.33 -8.16 12.28
C TYR A 169 -3.54 -9.18 11.17
N ILE A 170 -2.50 -9.91 10.78
CA ILE A 170 -2.50 -10.80 9.62
C ILE A 170 -1.91 -12.15 9.99
N THR A 171 -2.65 -13.21 9.69
CA THR A 171 -2.19 -14.58 9.87
C THR A 171 -1.29 -15.02 8.71
N ARG A 172 -0.48 -16.04 8.94
CA ARG A 172 0.34 -16.70 7.91
C ARG A 172 -0.50 -17.12 6.70
N ARG A 173 -1.66 -17.74 6.95
CA ARG A 173 -2.55 -18.23 5.87
C ARG A 173 -3.06 -17.09 4.99
N GLU A 174 -3.47 -15.98 5.59
CA GLU A 174 -3.93 -14.80 4.84
C GLU A 174 -2.83 -14.24 3.97
N LEU A 175 -1.61 -14.12 4.52
CA LEU A 175 -0.46 -13.60 3.79
C LEU A 175 -0.07 -14.52 2.61
N GLN A 176 -0.04 -15.84 2.82
CA GLN A 176 0.23 -16.82 1.76
C GLN A 176 -0.83 -16.77 0.65
N SER A 177 -2.12 -16.77 1.03
CA SER A 177 -3.24 -16.70 0.07
C SER A 177 -3.22 -15.40 -0.71
N SER A 178 -2.92 -14.28 -0.05
CA SER A 178 -2.80 -12.97 -0.71
C SER A 178 -1.66 -12.95 -1.73
N LYS A 179 -0.47 -13.45 -1.38
CA LYS A 179 0.67 -13.52 -2.29
C LYS A 179 0.36 -14.40 -3.52
N ALA A 180 -0.24 -15.57 -3.31
CA ALA A 180 -0.64 -16.45 -4.42
C ALA A 180 -1.64 -15.74 -5.36
N PHE A 181 -2.65 -15.06 -4.80
CA PHE A 181 -3.62 -14.29 -5.57
C PHE A 181 -2.96 -13.14 -6.36
N ILE A 182 -2.04 -12.41 -5.74
CA ILE A 182 -1.32 -11.29 -6.40
C ILE A 182 -0.48 -11.81 -7.57
N ILE A 183 0.22 -12.91 -7.38
CA ILE A 183 1.04 -13.53 -8.44
C ILE A 183 0.12 -13.95 -9.60
N GLU A 184 -0.94 -14.67 -9.32
CA GLU A 184 -1.89 -15.12 -10.33
C GLU A 184 -2.52 -13.94 -11.07
N LYS A 185 -3.15 -13.02 -10.32
CA LYS A 185 -3.87 -11.87 -10.90
C LYS A 185 -2.96 -10.95 -11.70
N ASN A 186 -1.79 -10.58 -11.18
CA ASN A 186 -1.05 -9.46 -11.76
C ASN A 186 0.12 -9.90 -12.66
N PHE A 187 0.72 -11.07 -12.42
CA PHE A 187 1.91 -11.49 -13.15
C PHE A 187 1.67 -12.64 -14.13
N LEU A 188 0.69 -13.51 -13.85
CA LEU A 188 0.42 -14.68 -14.69
C LEU A 188 -0.80 -14.50 -15.59
N THR A 189 -1.79 -13.70 -15.18
CA THR A 189 -2.98 -13.43 -15.98
C THR A 189 -2.72 -12.30 -16.98
N PRO A 190 -2.95 -12.52 -18.29
CA PRO A 190 -2.87 -11.44 -19.29
C PRO A 190 -3.96 -10.39 -19.08
N HIS A 191 -3.60 -9.11 -19.20
CA HIS A 191 -4.53 -8.00 -19.12
C HIS A 191 -4.55 -7.17 -20.40
N GLU A 192 -5.75 -6.77 -20.82
CA GLU A 192 -5.91 -5.84 -21.95
C GLU A 192 -5.32 -4.47 -21.62
N LYS A 193 -4.72 -3.85 -22.64
CA LYS A 193 -4.31 -2.45 -22.56
C LYS A 193 -5.53 -1.57 -22.72
N ARG A 194 -5.80 -0.74 -21.71
CA ARG A 194 -6.83 0.29 -21.74
C ARG A 194 -6.26 1.57 -21.16
N GLU A 195 -6.73 2.71 -21.67
CA GLU A 195 -6.38 4.00 -21.11
C GLU A 195 -7.21 4.28 -19.85
N PRO A 196 -6.59 4.82 -18.78
CA PRO A 196 -7.30 5.27 -17.61
C PRO A 196 -8.26 6.44 -17.93
N GLU A 197 -9.42 6.46 -17.26
CA GLU A 197 -10.45 7.49 -17.47
C GLU A 197 -10.27 8.73 -16.59
N VAL A 198 -9.91 8.54 -15.31
CA VAL A 198 -9.90 9.59 -14.27
C VAL A 198 -8.61 9.68 -13.46
N PHE A 199 -7.83 8.60 -13.41
CA PHE A 199 -6.55 8.52 -12.69
C PHE A 199 -5.46 8.01 -13.63
N SER A 200 -4.73 8.93 -14.24
CA SER A 200 -3.75 8.64 -15.28
C SER A 200 -2.50 7.94 -14.74
N TYR A 201 -1.81 7.21 -15.63
CA TYR A 201 -0.52 6.58 -15.34
C TYR A 201 0.57 7.60 -14.92
N ALA A 202 0.55 8.80 -15.52
CA ALA A 202 1.47 9.87 -15.15
C ALA A 202 1.22 10.37 -13.70
N GLU A 203 -0.04 10.47 -13.27
CA GLU A 203 -0.37 10.79 -11.88
C GLU A 203 0.11 9.69 -10.93
N ASN A 204 -0.06 8.41 -11.31
CA ASN A 204 0.43 7.28 -10.51
C ASN A 204 1.96 7.26 -10.40
N THR A 205 2.66 7.54 -11.49
CA THR A 205 4.14 7.60 -11.50
C THR A 205 4.65 8.73 -10.59
N ARG A 206 4.05 9.91 -10.67
CA ARG A 206 4.38 11.04 -9.78
C ARG A 206 4.10 10.68 -8.32
N PHE A 207 2.95 10.06 -8.05
CA PHE A 207 2.63 9.58 -6.70
C PHE A 207 3.70 8.62 -6.16
N ILE A 208 4.19 7.68 -6.97
CA ILE A 208 5.26 6.75 -6.57
C ILE A 208 6.52 7.52 -6.15
N GLU A 209 6.90 8.54 -6.91
CA GLU A 209 8.06 9.40 -6.60
C GLU A 209 7.88 10.15 -5.27
N ASP A 210 6.74 10.83 -5.12
CA ASP A 210 6.40 11.59 -3.90
C ASP A 210 6.35 10.68 -2.67
N ALA A 211 5.75 9.49 -2.80
CA ALA A 211 5.68 8.50 -1.73
C ALA A 211 7.06 8.01 -1.32
N CYS A 212 7.95 7.70 -2.28
CA CYS A 212 9.32 7.28 -1.99
C CYS A 212 10.09 8.36 -1.21
N LEU A 213 9.99 9.62 -1.61
CA LEU A 213 10.65 10.75 -0.92
C LEU A 213 10.11 10.93 0.50
N TYR A 214 8.78 10.89 0.66
CA TYR A 214 8.12 11.01 1.96
C TYR A 214 8.55 9.89 2.91
N ILE A 215 8.50 8.64 2.44
CA ILE A 215 8.83 7.45 3.24
C ILE A 215 10.31 7.47 3.68
N GLN A 216 11.23 7.81 2.76
CA GLN A 216 12.64 7.92 3.10
C GLN A 216 12.89 8.95 4.20
N LYS A 217 12.21 10.08 4.15
CA LYS A 217 12.31 11.11 5.18
C LYS A 217 11.74 10.60 6.51
N ALA A 218 10.52 10.07 6.51
CA ALA A 218 9.85 9.59 7.71
C ALA A 218 10.66 8.51 8.44
N ILE A 219 11.24 7.55 7.70
CA ILE A 219 12.03 6.46 8.29
C ILE A 219 13.36 6.97 8.84
N ARG A 220 14.05 7.89 8.15
CA ARG A 220 15.28 8.52 8.69
C ARG A 220 15.03 9.24 10.00
N ASP A 221 13.93 9.98 10.11
CA ASP A 221 13.57 10.72 11.32
C ASP A 221 13.28 9.79 12.51
N TRP A 222 13.00 8.50 12.30
CA TRP A 222 12.81 7.50 13.37
C TRP A 222 14.10 6.77 13.78
N THR A 223 15.10 6.74 12.90
CA THR A 223 16.37 6.04 13.13
C THR A 223 17.49 6.97 13.61
N SER A 224 17.24 8.27 13.67
CA SER A 224 18.12 9.33 14.17
C SER A 224 17.91 9.58 15.67
#